data_c92678c11e36d6d82142fa59739655fe
#
_entry.id   c92678c11e36d6d82142fa59739655fe
#
_cell.length_a   1.000
_cell.length_b   1.000
_cell.length_c   1.000
_cell.angle_alpha   90.00
_cell.angle_beta   90.00
_cell.angle_gamma   90.00
#
_symmetry.space_group_name_H-M   'P 1'
#
loop_
_entity.id
_entity.type
_entity.pdbx_description
1 polymer ?
#
loop_
_entity_poly.entity_id
_entity_poly.type
_entity_poly.pdbx_seq_one_letter_code
_entity_poly.pdbx_strand_id
1 'polypeptide(L)'
;MNKKNNPMIKAAARGMSLLEIMVVITLIGLVTAAVGVAVMNQLEKGQMDTARNQAYEIGKSVELYKLQNAGYPSTAQGLNALANPPKGKPIMERVPQDPWGNDYIYVVPGAKNTNKFDVRSKGPDGVEGSEDDVGNWPEE
;
A
#
# COMPACT_ATOMS: atom_id res chain seq x y z
N MET A 1 11.06 29.02 74.13
CA MET A 1 10.22 28.55 72.96
C MET A 1 10.80 29.20 71.73
N ASN A 2 11.55 28.47 70.93
CA ASN A 2 12.33 28.95 69.79
C ASN A 2 11.57 28.64 68.47
N LYS A 3 10.88 29.63 67.89
CA LYS A 3 10.25 29.49 66.56
C LYS A 3 11.30 29.49 65.49
N LYS A 4 11.57 28.31 64.92
CA LYS A 4 12.38 28.17 63.70
C LYS A 4 11.59 28.70 62.53
N ASN A 5 12.00 29.86 62.00
CA ASN A 5 11.52 30.38 60.75
C ASN A 5 12.13 29.52 59.63
N ASN A 6 11.28 28.74 59.00
CA ASN A 6 11.62 28.06 57.75
C ASN A 6 11.51 29.09 56.59
N PRO A 7 12.58 29.37 55.85
CA PRO A 7 12.43 30.15 54.62
C PRO A 7 11.75 29.29 53.55
N MET A 8 10.48 29.58 53.24
CA MET A 8 9.85 29.06 52.04
C MET A 8 10.63 29.58 50.82
N ILE A 9 11.35 28.67 50.16
CA ILE A 9 11.96 28.93 48.87
C ILE A 9 10.82 29.13 47.88
N LYS A 10 10.50 30.40 47.55
CA LYS A 10 9.62 30.71 46.44
C LYS A 10 10.32 30.29 45.17
N ALA A 11 9.88 29.15 44.61
CA ALA A 11 10.22 28.79 43.24
C ALA A 11 9.77 29.92 42.32
N ALA A 12 10.69 30.67 41.78
CA ALA A 12 10.42 31.68 40.79
C ALA A 12 9.88 30.98 39.55
N ALA A 13 8.61 31.09 39.29
CA ALA A 13 8.02 30.67 38.01
C ALA A 13 8.67 31.54 36.91
N ARG A 14 9.63 30.96 36.21
CA ARG A 14 10.20 31.56 35.00
C ARG A 14 9.12 31.57 33.94
N GLY A 15 8.54 32.71 33.65
CA GLY A 15 7.68 32.90 32.49
C GLY A 15 8.50 32.71 31.23
N MET A 16 7.99 31.88 30.26
CA MET A 16 8.61 31.74 28.95
C MET A 16 8.52 33.09 28.19
N SER A 17 9.60 33.43 27.49
CA SER A 17 9.63 34.61 26.65
C SER A 17 8.83 34.38 25.36
N LEU A 18 8.24 35.44 24.79
CA LEU A 18 7.55 35.36 23.50
C LEU A 18 8.45 34.79 22.39
N LEU A 19 9.73 35.18 22.39
CA LEU A 19 10.74 34.70 21.47
C LEU A 19 10.94 33.18 21.60
N GLU A 20 10.99 32.67 22.83
CA GLU A 20 11.17 31.23 23.10
C GLU A 20 10.01 30.40 22.54
N ILE A 21 8.78 30.88 22.71
CA ILE A 21 7.61 30.21 22.11
C ILE A 21 7.64 30.27 20.59
N MET A 22 8.04 31.41 20.00
CA MET A 22 8.16 31.53 18.54
C MET A 22 9.20 30.55 17.96
N VAL A 23 10.35 30.39 18.62
CA VAL A 23 11.38 29.43 18.22
C VAL A 23 10.86 28.01 18.33
N VAL A 24 10.19 27.66 19.43
CA VAL A 24 9.65 26.31 19.65
C VAL A 24 8.61 25.92 18.60
N ILE A 25 7.63 26.79 18.32
CA ILE A 25 6.61 26.50 17.30
C ILE A 25 7.18 26.40 15.89
N THR A 26 8.21 27.20 15.58
CA THR A 26 8.93 27.13 14.30
C THR A 26 9.66 25.80 14.15
N LEU A 27 10.38 25.35 15.20
CA LEU A 27 11.06 24.05 15.21
C LEU A 27 10.07 22.89 15.10
N ILE A 28 8.97 22.92 15.83
CA ILE A 28 7.91 21.91 15.74
C ILE A 28 7.35 21.85 14.31
N GLY A 29 7.06 23.00 13.71
CA GLY A 29 6.58 23.11 12.34
C GLY A 29 7.54 22.49 11.33
N LEU A 30 8.85 22.76 11.47
CA LEU A 30 9.89 22.20 10.58
C LEU A 30 9.99 20.67 10.71
N VAL A 31 10.00 20.15 11.94
CA VAL A 31 10.05 18.69 12.19
C VAL A 31 8.80 18.01 11.67
N THR A 32 7.62 18.60 11.90
CA THR A 32 6.35 18.02 11.42
C THR A 32 6.32 17.94 9.88
N ALA A 33 6.83 18.94 9.18
CA ALA A 33 6.90 18.94 7.72
C ALA A 33 7.83 17.82 7.21
N ALA A 34 9.01 17.65 7.81
CA ALA A 34 9.95 16.61 7.42
C ALA A 34 9.41 15.19 7.65
N VAL A 35 8.76 14.96 8.80
CA VAL A 35 8.13 13.66 9.12
C VAL A 35 6.96 13.37 8.17
N GLY A 36 6.16 14.39 7.81
CA GLY A 36 5.03 14.22 6.89
C GLY A 36 5.43 13.62 5.54
N VAL A 37 6.50 14.13 4.93
CA VAL A 37 7.02 13.60 3.65
C VAL A 37 7.50 12.14 3.81
N ALA A 38 8.21 11.82 4.88
CA ALA A 38 8.70 10.47 5.11
C ALA A 38 7.55 9.45 5.28
N VAL A 39 6.48 9.84 5.97
CA VAL A 39 5.30 9.00 6.15
C VAL A 39 4.56 8.76 4.84
N MET A 40 4.42 9.78 3.98
CA MET A 40 3.76 9.64 2.68
C MET A 40 4.52 8.66 1.77
N ASN A 41 5.84 8.79 1.68
CA ASN A 41 6.67 7.86 0.90
C ASN A 41 6.56 6.41 1.41
N GLN A 42 6.51 6.22 2.73
CA GLN A 42 6.37 4.88 3.32
C GLN A 42 4.98 4.28 3.05
N LEU A 43 3.93 5.11 3.07
CA LEU A 43 2.58 4.67 2.74
C LEU A 43 2.48 4.21 1.28
N GLU A 44 3.01 4.99 0.35
CA GLU A 44 3.03 4.65 -1.08
C GLU A 44 3.75 3.32 -1.33
N LYS A 45 4.94 3.15 -0.75
CA LYS A 45 5.67 1.88 -0.83
C LYS A 45 4.85 0.71 -0.28
N GLY A 46 4.19 0.87 0.87
CA GLY A 46 3.33 -0.15 1.45
C GLY A 46 2.14 -0.51 0.56
N GLN A 47 1.56 0.44 -0.15
CA GLN A 47 0.50 0.20 -1.13
C GLN A 47 1.02 -0.57 -2.35
N MET A 48 2.20 -0.23 -2.87
CA MET A 48 2.84 -0.95 -3.97
C MET A 48 3.12 -2.41 -3.60
N ASP A 49 3.70 -2.66 -2.40
CA ASP A 49 3.94 -4.02 -1.90
C ASP A 49 2.64 -4.80 -1.73
N THR A 50 1.58 -4.15 -1.27
CA THR A 50 0.25 -4.76 -1.14
C THR A 50 -0.32 -5.15 -2.49
N ALA A 51 -0.26 -4.25 -3.47
CA ALA A 51 -0.74 -4.50 -4.83
C ALA A 51 0.01 -5.67 -5.48
N ARG A 52 1.34 -5.72 -5.31
CA ARG A 52 2.16 -6.83 -5.81
C ARG A 52 1.78 -8.16 -5.17
N ASN A 53 1.65 -8.21 -3.85
CA ASN A 53 1.27 -9.42 -3.14
C ASN A 53 -0.12 -9.91 -3.57
N GLN A 54 -1.08 -9.02 -3.75
CA GLN A 54 -2.40 -9.35 -4.26
C GLN A 54 -2.34 -9.90 -5.69
N ALA A 55 -1.51 -9.32 -6.58
CA ALA A 55 -1.31 -9.83 -7.93
C ALA A 55 -0.76 -11.27 -7.92
N TYR A 56 0.18 -11.58 -7.02
CA TYR A 56 0.68 -12.94 -6.84
C TYR A 56 -0.40 -13.90 -6.32
N GLU A 57 -1.24 -13.50 -5.37
CA GLU A 57 -2.33 -14.33 -4.84
C GLU A 57 -3.42 -14.58 -5.90
N ILE A 58 -3.75 -13.57 -6.71
CA ILE A 58 -4.64 -13.75 -7.87
C ILE A 58 -3.98 -14.70 -8.87
N GLY A 59 -2.67 -14.57 -9.10
CA GLY A 59 -1.91 -15.47 -9.97
C GLY A 59 -1.98 -16.93 -9.53
N LYS A 60 -1.88 -17.21 -8.23
CA LYS A 60 -2.07 -18.56 -7.69
C LYS A 60 -3.49 -19.08 -7.96
N SER A 61 -4.47 -18.24 -7.87
CA SER A 61 -5.87 -18.57 -8.18
C SER A 61 -6.06 -18.88 -9.68
N VAL A 62 -5.35 -18.17 -10.56
CA VAL A 62 -5.34 -18.45 -12.02
C VAL A 62 -4.67 -19.82 -12.30
N GLU A 63 -3.60 -20.18 -11.59
CA GLU A 63 -2.99 -21.50 -11.71
C GLU A 63 -3.96 -22.60 -11.24
N LEU A 64 -4.70 -22.37 -10.16
CA LEU A 64 -5.72 -23.32 -9.69
C LEU A 64 -6.87 -23.46 -10.70
N TYR A 65 -7.29 -22.37 -11.34
CA TYR A 65 -8.27 -22.41 -12.43
C TYR A 65 -7.80 -23.31 -13.56
N LYS A 66 -6.53 -23.20 -13.98
CA LYS A 66 -5.94 -24.03 -15.02
C LYS A 66 -6.05 -25.53 -14.70
N LEU A 67 -5.82 -25.90 -13.43
CA LEU A 67 -5.93 -27.31 -13.00
C LEU A 67 -7.37 -27.84 -13.11
N GLN A 68 -8.37 -26.99 -12.83
CA GLN A 68 -9.78 -27.38 -12.91
C GLN A 68 -10.35 -27.37 -14.34
N ASN A 69 -9.86 -26.48 -15.20
CA ASN A 69 -10.42 -26.19 -16.50
C ASN A 69 -9.52 -26.62 -17.69
N ALA A 70 -8.38 -27.24 -17.41
CA ALA A 70 -7.39 -27.70 -18.39
C ALA A 70 -6.76 -26.58 -19.24
N GLY A 71 -6.80 -25.33 -18.78
CA GLY A 71 -6.21 -24.18 -19.45
C GLY A 71 -6.41 -22.89 -18.64
N TYR A 72 -5.65 -21.88 -18.99
CA TYR A 72 -5.81 -20.54 -18.39
C TYR A 72 -7.12 -19.89 -18.89
N PRO A 73 -7.73 -18.98 -18.11
CA PRO A 73 -8.78 -18.12 -18.63
C PRO A 73 -8.29 -17.38 -19.87
N SER A 74 -9.14 -17.20 -20.88
CA SER A 74 -8.79 -16.29 -21.99
C SER A 74 -8.75 -14.84 -21.50
N THR A 75 -8.02 -13.98 -22.20
CA THR A 75 -8.00 -12.54 -21.89
C THR A 75 -9.43 -11.94 -21.91
N ALA A 76 -10.31 -12.44 -22.78
CA ALA A 76 -11.72 -12.00 -22.85
C ALA A 76 -12.55 -12.45 -21.64
N GLN A 77 -12.27 -13.60 -21.06
CA GLN A 77 -12.91 -14.06 -19.81
C GLN A 77 -12.39 -13.30 -18.60
N GLY A 78 -11.13 -12.91 -18.65
CA GLY A 78 -10.47 -12.16 -17.59
C GLY A 78 -10.50 -12.88 -16.24
N LEU A 79 -10.27 -12.13 -15.18
CA LEU A 79 -10.28 -12.64 -13.80
C LEU A 79 -11.69 -13.00 -13.30
N ASN A 80 -12.73 -12.55 -13.96
CA ASN A 80 -14.11 -12.93 -13.61
C ASN A 80 -14.34 -14.44 -13.72
N ALA A 81 -13.56 -15.14 -14.55
CA ALA A 81 -13.60 -16.60 -14.65
C ALA A 81 -13.21 -17.30 -13.33
N LEU A 82 -12.49 -16.65 -12.43
CA LEU A 82 -12.13 -17.19 -11.11
C LEU A 82 -13.35 -17.26 -10.18
N ALA A 83 -14.27 -16.30 -10.32
CA ALA A 83 -15.53 -16.27 -9.58
C ALA A 83 -16.62 -17.13 -10.23
N ASN A 84 -16.60 -17.23 -11.58
CA ASN A 84 -17.61 -17.93 -12.36
C ASN A 84 -16.93 -18.89 -13.37
N PRO A 85 -16.27 -19.96 -12.91
CA PRO A 85 -15.60 -20.89 -13.81
C PRO A 85 -16.63 -21.71 -14.59
N PRO A 86 -16.34 -22.08 -15.86
CA PRO A 86 -17.22 -22.93 -16.64
C PRO A 86 -17.31 -24.35 -16.10
N LYS A 87 -16.32 -24.80 -15.35
CA LYS A 87 -16.27 -26.10 -14.68
C LYS A 87 -15.72 -25.94 -13.27
N GLY A 88 -16.25 -26.74 -12.34
CA GLY A 88 -15.81 -26.73 -10.96
C GLY A 88 -16.50 -25.70 -10.07
N LYS A 89 -15.88 -25.45 -8.92
CA LYS A 89 -16.38 -24.47 -7.94
C LYS A 89 -15.66 -23.13 -8.12
N PRO A 90 -16.33 -22.02 -7.76
CA PRO A 90 -15.63 -20.73 -7.68
C PRO A 90 -14.34 -20.84 -6.88
N ILE A 91 -13.28 -20.27 -7.40
CA ILE A 91 -11.95 -20.26 -6.74
C ILE A 91 -11.85 -19.04 -5.83
N MET A 92 -12.49 -17.96 -6.24
CA MET A 92 -12.63 -16.72 -5.46
C MET A 92 -14.10 -16.29 -5.48
N GLU A 93 -14.58 -15.70 -4.39
CA GLU A 93 -15.91 -15.10 -4.38
C GLU A 93 -15.99 -13.86 -5.29
N ARG A 94 -14.93 -13.08 -5.25
CA ARG A 94 -14.72 -11.94 -6.15
C ARG A 94 -13.24 -11.62 -6.26
N VAL A 95 -12.83 -11.00 -7.34
CA VAL A 95 -11.48 -10.44 -7.50
C VAL A 95 -11.37 -9.17 -6.67
N PRO A 96 -10.35 -9.02 -5.81
CA PRO A 96 -10.15 -7.79 -5.06
C PRO A 96 -9.72 -6.65 -5.98
N GLN A 97 -9.97 -5.42 -5.56
CA GLN A 97 -9.38 -4.23 -6.16
C GLN A 97 -8.01 -3.95 -5.56
N ASP A 98 -7.19 -3.22 -6.30
CA ASP A 98 -5.89 -2.77 -5.82
C ASP A 98 -6.04 -1.66 -4.72
N PRO A 99 -4.96 -1.27 -4.04
CA PRO A 99 -5.01 -0.26 -2.98
C PRO A 99 -5.50 1.13 -3.43
N TRP A 100 -5.52 1.40 -4.71
CA TRP A 100 -6.01 2.66 -5.31
C TRP A 100 -7.44 2.55 -5.84
N GLY A 101 -8.08 1.36 -5.71
CA GLY A 101 -9.47 1.12 -6.08
C GLY A 101 -9.67 0.73 -7.54
N ASN A 102 -8.61 0.37 -8.26
CA ASN A 102 -8.71 -0.11 -9.64
C ASN A 102 -8.81 -1.64 -9.70
N ASP A 103 -9.39 -2.15 -10.77
CA ASP A 103 -9.41 -3.58 -11.03
C ASP A 103 -8.05 -4.04 -11.57
N TYR A 104 -7.61 -5.25 -11.18
CA TYR A 104 -6.44 -5.88 -11.75
C TYR A 104 -6.63 -6.23 -13.21
N ILE A 105 -5.59 -6.00 -14.01
CA ILE A 105 -5.54 -6.36 -15.43
C ILE A 105 -4.97 -7.77 -15.57
N TYR A 106 -5.59 -8.57 -16.42
CA TYR A 106 -5.16 -9.92 -16.75
C TYR A 106 -4.93 -10.06 -18.24
N VAL A 107 -3.77 -10.60 -18.61
CA VAL A 107 -3.39 -10.85 -20.01
C VAL A 107 -2.75 -12.22 -20.14
N VAL A 108 -3.18 -12.99 -21.14
CA VAL A 108 -2.59 -14.28 -21.53
C VAL A 108 -2.42 -14.36 -23.05
N PRO A 109 -1.22 -14.66 -23.56
CA PRO A 109 0.04 -14.78 -22.85
C PRO A 109 0.50 -13.46 -22.22
N GLY A 110 1.26 -13.51 -21.13
CA GLY A 110 1.77 -12.33 -20.47
C GLY A 110 2.86 -11.63 -21.28
N ALA A 111 3.00 -10.33 -21.08
CA ALA A 111 4.10 -9.54 -21.66
C ALA A 111 5.40 -9.71 -20.86
N LYS A 112 5.31 -9.76 -19.53
CA LYS A 112 6.43 -10.04 -18.62
C LYS A 112 6.62 -11.57 -18.44
N ASN A 113 5.56 -12.31 -18.21
CA ASN A 113 5.56 -13.77 -18.12
C ASN A 113 5.11 -14.41 -19.45
N THR A 114 5.95 -14.35 -20.48
CA THR A 114 5.62 -14.73 -21.86
C THR A 114 5.09 -16.16 -22.03
N ASN A 115 5.48 -17.10 -21.15
CA ASN A 115 5.03 -18.49 -21.18
C ASN A 115 3.80 -18.76 -20.28
N LYS A 116 3.29 -17.74 -19.63
CA LYS A 116 2.17 -17.83 -18.69
C LYS A 116 1.21 -16.66 -18.90
N PHE A 117 0.92 -15.94 -17.85
CA PHE A 117 0.02 -14.80 -17.83
C PHE A 117 0.58 -13.69 -16.95
N ASP A 118 0.10 -12.49 -17.16
CA ASP A 118 0.35 -11.36 -16.27
C ASP A 118 -0.94 -10.96 -15.55
N VAL A 119 -0.81 -10.72 -14.25
CA VAL A 119 -1.78 -10.04 -13.41
C VAL A 119 -1.12 -8.78 -12.88
N ARG A 120 -1.68 -7.61 -13.14
CA ARG A 120 -1.06 -6.34 -12.76
C ARG A 120 -2.05 -5.31 -12.28
N SER A 121 -1.58 -4.41 -11.42
CA SER A 121 -2.21 -3.15 -11.07
C SER A 121 -1.56 -2.03 -11.88
N LYS A 122 -2.33 -0.98 -12.16
CA LYS A 122 -1.88 0.24 -12.84
C LYS A 122 -1.12 1.20 -11.91
N GLY A 123 -0.83 0.79 -10.68
CA GLY A 123 -0.16 1.65 -9.71
C GLY A 123 -0.97 2.89 -9.27
N PRO A 124 -0.30 3.82 -8.60
CA PRO A 124 -0.93 5.04 -8.07
C PRO A 124 -1.40 6.02 -9.15
N ASP A 125 -0.80 6.05 -10.33
CA ASP A 125 -1.18 6.95 -11.41
C ASP A 125 -2.41 6.47 -12.21
N GLY A 126 -2.77 5.17 -12.07
CA GLY A 126 -3.90 4.55 -12.76
C GLY A 126 -3.71 4.41 -14.28
N VAL A 127 -2.49 4.59 -14.80
CA VAL A 127 -2.16 4.53 -16.22
C VAL A 127 -1.50 3.19 -16.55
N GLU A 128 -2.11 2.44 -17.46
CA GLU A 128 -1.57 1.15 -17.89
C GLU A 128 -0.27 1.30 -18.68
N GLY A 129 0.78 0.56 -18.28
CA GLY A 129 2.06 0.54 -18.95
C GLY A 129 3.05 1.59 -18.46
N SER A 130 2.80 2.23 -17.35
CA SER A 130 3.72 3.15 -16.68
C SER A 130 4.78 2.42 -15.86
N GLU A 131 5.77 3.15 -15.35
CA GLU A 131 6.89 2.58 -14.57
C GLU A 131 6.45 2.08 -13.18
N ASP A 132 5.30 2.54 -12.70
CA ASP A 132 4.72 2.19 -11.41
C ASP A 132 3.69 1.04 -11.49
N ASP A 133 3.51 0.42 -12.67
CA ASP A 133 2.77 -0.84 -12.79
C ASP A 133 3.43 -1.94 -11.95
N VAL A 134 2.66 -2.61 -11.13
CA VAL A 134 3.12 -3.76 -10.34
C VAL A 134 2.31 -5.00 -10.65
N GLY A 135 2.98 -6.16 -10.67
CA GLY A 135 2.32 -7.39 -11.05
C GLY A 135 2.97 -8.66 -10.48
N ASN A 136 2.56 -9.80 -11.01
CA ASN A 136 3.02 -11.14 -10.59
C ASN A 136 4.37 -11.53 -11.22
N TRP A 137 5.29 -10.58 -11.33
CA TRP A 137 6.66 -10.78 -11.76
C TRP A 137 7.65 -10.22 -10.73
N PRO A 138 8.91 -10.73 -10.67
CA PRO A 138 9.94 -10.17 -9.78
C PRO A 138 10.32 -8.74 -10.20
N GLU A 139 10.74 -7.93 -9.23
CA GLU A 139 11.38 -6.64 -9.52
C GLU A 139 12.69 -6.86 -10.29
N GLU A 140 12.94 -6.02 -11.27
CA GLU A 140 14.23 -5.97 -12.00
C GLU A 140 15.27 -5.18 -11.22
#